data_3530194481572ec7b82d0dba44cb4dc5
#
_entry.id   3530194481572ec7b82d0dba44cb4dc5
#
_cell.length_a   1.000
_cell.length_b   1.000
_cell.length_c   1.000
_cell.angle_alpha   90.00
_cell.angle_beta   90.00
_cell.angle_gamma   90.00
#
_symmetry.space_group_name_H-M   'P 1'
#
loop_
_entity.id
_entity.type
_entity.pdbx_description
1 polymer ?
#
loop_
_entity_poly.entity_id
_entity_poly.type
_entity_poly.pdbx_seq_one_letter_code
_entity_poly.pdbx_strand_id
1 'polypeptide(L)'
;DDISAGLAKAGRKRSDIEFNVWLFVAPNNDRKQAIEDAKATVAFYAGVEQYEAYFAAHGFGKEARLMQEGVKRGDYLGVKHLVPDEMAQTFVVCGTPDEVRARVAKVWEVADSACLNPPIYALEPEQVMAYGMAIAQLFYT
;
A
#
# COMPACT_ATOMS: atom_id res chain seq x y z
N ASP A 1 -12.92 14.25 0.40
CA ASP A 1 -13.69 15.39 0.94
C ASP A 1 -12.81 16.39 1.68
N ASP A 2 -11.80 15.97 2.44
CA ASP A 2 -10.92 16.86 3.21
C ASP A 2 -10.09 17.79 2.30
N ILE A 3 -9.60 17.28 1.16
CA ILE A 3 -8.91 18.10 0.16
C ILE A 3 -9.84 19.17 -0.40
N SER A 4 -11.06 18.79 -0.77
CA SER A 4 -12.06 19.75 -1.28
C SER A 4 -12.43 20.81 -0.25
N ALA A 5 -12.60 20.41 1.00
CA ALA A 5 -12.86 21.34 2.09
C ALA A 5 -11.68 22.29 2.34
N GLY A 6 -10.44 21.78 2.29
CA GLY A 6 -9.23 22.59 2.40
C GLY A 6 -9.10 23.60 1.26
N LEU A 7 -9.36 23.19 0.03
CA LEU A 7 -9.35 24.05 -1.14
C LEU A 7 -10.40 25.17 -1.03
N ALA A 8 -11.63 24.82 -0.67
CA ALA A 8 -12.71 25.80 -0.49
C ALA A 8 -12.35 26.84 0.58
N LYS A 9 -11.79 26.41 1.73
CA LYS A 9 -11.33 27.30 2.80
C LYS A 9 -10.22 28.25 2.34
N ALA A 10 -9.36 27.79 1.42
CA ALA A 10 -8.26 28.58 0.87
C ALA A 10 -8.65 29.40 -0.35
N GLY A 11 -9.91 29.36 -0.81
CA GLY A 11 -10.36 30.01 -2.04
C GLY A 11 -9.71 29.45 -3.32
N ARG A 12 -9.25 28.18 -3.28
CA ARG A 12 -8.55 27.49 -4.38
C ARG A 12 -9.48 26.49 -5.07
N LYS A 13 -9.17 26.18 -6.32
CA LYS A 13 -9.86 25.17 -7.12
C LYS A 13 -9.04 23.88 -7.15
N ARG A 14 -9.69 22.76 -7.50
CA ARG A 14 -9.00 21.44 -7.69
C ARG A 14 -7.87 21.54 -8.73
N SER A 15 -8.07 22.34 -9.78
CA SER A 15 -7.06 22.58 -10.83
C SER A 15 -5.82 23.38 -10.36
N ASP A 16 -5.84 23.94 -9.16
CA ASP A 16 -4.70 24.71 -8.62
C ASP A 16 -3.70 23.83 -7.85
N ILE A 17 -3.96 22.54 -7.77
CA ILE A 17 -3.09 21.54 -7.15
C ILE A 17 -2.93 20.34 -8.05
N GLU A 18 -1.75 19.70 -7.97
CA GLU A 18 -1.54 18.34 -8.44
C GLU A 18 -1.75 17.37 -7.27
N PHE A 19 -2.59 16.37 -7.46
CA PHE A 19 -2.80 15.32 -6.48
C PHE A 19 -2.06 14.06 -6.91
N ASN A 20 -0.92 13.82 -6.31
CA ASN A 20 -0.13 12.61 -6.48
C ASN A 20 -0.46 11.60 -5.39
N VAL A 21 -0.59 10.33 -5.76
CA VAL A 21 -0.72 9.23 -4.82
C VAL A 21 0.50 8.32 -4.86
N TRP A 22 0.90 7.84 -3.71
CA TRP A 22 1.97 6.87 -3.56
C TRP A 22 1.36 5.52 -3.19
N LEU A 23 1.57 4.50 -4.04
CA LEU A 23 1.01 3.17 -3.87
C LEU A 23 2.11 2.12 -3.80
N PHE A 24 1.95 1.15 -2.91
CA PHE A 24 2.67 -0.12 -3.01
C PHE A 24 1.89 -1.05 -3.93
N VAL A 25 2.60 -1.66 -4.90
CA VAL A 25 2.02 -2.44 -5.98
C VAL A 25 2.81 -3.74 -6.14
N ALA A 26 2.13 -4.87 -6.05
CA ALA A 26 2.74 -6.20 -6.12
C ALA A 26 2.04 -7.11 -7.14
N PRO A 27 2.30 -6.92 -8.45
CA PRO A 27 1.78 -7.81 -9.49
C PRO A 27 2.59 -9.11 -9.54
N ASN A 28 1.92 -10.25 -9.43
CA ASN A 28 2.53 -11.57 -9.58
C ASN A 28 1.53 -12.55 -10.21
N ASN A 29 1.98 -13.40 -11.13
CA ASN A 29 1.13 -14.45 -11.69
C ASN A 29 0.63 -15.44 -10.63
N ASP A 30 1.41 -15.67 -9.57
CA ASP A 30 0.93 -16.34 -8.37
C ASP A 30 0.31 -15.29 -7.42
N ARG A 31 -1.02 -15.24 -7.43
CA ARG A 31 -1.80 -14.33 -6.59
C ARG A 31 -1.51 -14.49 -5.09
N LYS A 32 -1.30 -15.73 -4.64
CA LYS A 32 -1.02 -16.00 -3.22
C LYS A 32 0.35 -15.45 -2.84
N GLN A 33 1.34 -15.63 -3.70
CA GLN A 33 2.67 -15.07 -3.49
C GLN A 33 2.62 -13.54 -3.45
N ALA A 34 1.87 -12.89 -4.35
CA ALA A 34 1.70 -11.44 -4.33
C ALA A 34 1.17 -10.91 -2.99
N ILE A 35 0.17 -11.61 -2.42
CA ILE A 35 -0.43 -11.25 -1.12
C ILE A 35 0.58 -11.49 0.01
N GLU A 36 1.27 -12.63 0.02
CA GLU A 36 2.25 -12.95 1.06
C GLU A 36 3.41 -11.94 1.06
N ASP A 37 3.92 -11.57 -0.10
CA ASP A 37 5.01 -10.61 -0.25
C ASP A 37 4.61 -9.18 0.15
N ALA A 38 3.32 -8.85 0.07
CA ALA A 38 2.78 -7.57 0.50
C ALA A 38 2.71 -7.42 2.03
N LYS A 39 2.62 -8.53 2.79
CA LYS A 39 2.36 -8.52 4.24
C LYS A 39 3.42 -7.77 5.04
N ALA A 40 4.69 -7.92 4.70
CA ALA A 40 5.76 -7.25 5.45
C ALA A 40 5.71 -5.72 5.29
N THR A 41 5.30 -5.22 4.11
CA THR A 41 5.06 -3.80 3.89
C THR A 41 3.94 -3.28 4.81
N VAL A 42 2.83 -4.01 4.87
CA VAL A 42 1.71 -3.64 5.75
C VAL A 42 2.11 -3.71 7.23
N ALA A 43 2.82 -4.77 7.62
CA ALA A 43 3.29 -4.95 9.00
C ALA A 43 4.20 -3.80 9.45
N PHE A 44 5.12 -3.36 8.58
CA PHE A 44 5.99 -2.23 8.86
C PHE A 44 5.20 -0.96 9.20
N TYR A 45 4.24 -0.57 8.34
CA TYR A 45 3.44 0.63 8.58
C TYR A 45 2.46 0.47 9.75
N ALA A 46 1.83 -0.70 9.90
CA ALA A 46 0.92 -0.96 11.01
C ALA A 46 1.63 -0.99 12.37
N GLY A 47 2.93 -1.32 12.38
CA GLY A 47 3.79 -1.26 13.57
C GLY A 47 4.11 0.15 14.05
N VAL A 48 3.81 1.17 13.26
CA VAL A 48 4.04 2.59 13.60
C VAL A 48 2.79 3.19 14.23
N GLU A 49 2.87 3.63 15.49
CA GLU A 49 1.71 4.10 16.27
C GLU A 49 0.92 5.24 15.58
N GLN A 50 1.61 6.13 14.86
CA GLN A 50 0.99 7.25 14.16
C GLN A 50 -0.03 6.81 13.09
N TYR A 51 0.08 5.59 12.59
CA TYR A 51 -0.85 5.04 11.59
C TYR A 51 -2.00 4.23 12.19
N GLU A 52 -2.08 4.06 13.52
CA GLU A 52 -3.12 3.24 14.16
C GLU A 52 -4.54 3.68 13.77
N ALA A 53 -4.81 4.99 13.82
CA ALA A 53 -6.12 5.53 13.46
C ALA A 53 -6.50 5.21 11.99
N TYR A 54 -5.53 5.22 11.09
CA TYR A 54 -5.73 4.87 9.69
C TYR A 54 -6.11 3.40 9.52
N PHE A 55 -5.38 2.49 10.17
CA PHE A 55 -5.71 1.05 10.15
C PHE A 55 -7.05 0.75 10.84
N ALA A 56 -7.34 1.43 11.94
CA ALA A 56 -8.59 1.29 12.67
C ALA A 56 -9.81 1.72 11.84
N ALA A 57 -9.68 2.80 11.06
CA ALA A 57 -10.73 3.27 10.16
C ALA A 57 -11.11 2.24 9.08
N HIS A 58 -10.19 1.31 8.76
CA HIS A 58 -10.41 0.19 7.84
C HIS A 58 -10.72 -1.14 8.53
N GLY A 59 -10.95 -1.14 9.85
CA GLY A 59 -11.33 -2.32 10.62
C GLY A 59 -10.16 -3.14 11.18
N PHE A 60 -8.91 -2.72 10.99
CA PHE A 60 -7.68 -3.45 11.37
C PHE A 60 -6.95 -2.86 12.59
N GLY A 61 -7.65 -2.11 13.45
CA GLY A 61 -7.02 -1.49 14.61
C GLY A 61 -6.48 -2.49 15.65
N LYS A 62 -7.09 -3.66 15.77
CA LYS A 62 -6.59 -4.74 16.65
C LYS A 62 -5.27 -5.31 16.15
N GLU A 63 -5.20 -5.61 14.85
CA GLU A 63 -4.02 -6.13 14.18
C GLU A 63 -2.87 -5.13 14.24
N ALA A 64 -3.14 -3.84 14.01
CA ALA A 64 -2.14 -2.78 14.13
C ALA A 64 -1.52 -2.73 15.53
N ARG A 65 -2.33 -2.77 16.60
CA ARG A 65 -1.81 -2.80 17.98
C ARG A 65 -0.95 -4.01 18.28
N LEU A 66 -1.31 -5.20 17.78
CA LEU A 66 -0.49 -6.40 17.94
C LEU A 66 0.88 -6.26 17.25
N MET A 67 0.91 -5.61 16.09
CA MET A 67 2.17 -5.33 15.37
C MET A 67 3.02 -4.31 16.12
N GLN A 68 2.40 -3.25 16.66
CA GLN A 68 3.09 -2.25 17.50
C GLN A 68 3.75 -2.88 18.73
N GLU A 69 3.05 -3.82 19.39
CA GLU A 69 3.63 -4.56 20.50
C GLU A 69 4.82 -5.42 20.08
N GLY A 70 4.77 -6.04 18.89
CA GLY A 70 5.88 -6.78 18.30
C GLY A 70 7.08 -5.88 18.03
N VAL A 71 6.84 -4.73 17.41
CA VAL A 71 7.86 -3.72 17.11
C VAL A 71 8.53 -3.21 18.40
N LYS A 72 7.77 -2.97 19.47
CA LYS A 72 8.32 -2.58 20.78
C LYS A 72 9.26 -3.62 21.38
N ARG A 73 9.09 -4.89 21.01
CA ARG A 73 10.00 -5.99 21.37
C ARG A 73 11.17 -6.17 20.41
N GLY A 74 11.30 -5.33 19.40
CA GLY A 74 12.35 -5.38 18.38
C GLY A 74 12.07 -6.32 17.20
N ASP A 75 10.86 -6.87 17.11
CA ASP A 75 10.45 -7.75 16.02
C ASP A 75 9.73 -6.98 14.91
N TYR A 76 10.50 -6.30 14.08
CA TYR A 76 9.96 -5.43 13.02
C TYR A 76 9.41 -6.19 11.81
N LEU A 77 9.97 -7.36 11.50
CA LEU A 77 9.62 -8.12 10.30
C LEU A 77 8.92 -9.44 10.61
N GLY A 78 9.22 -10.04 11.77
CA GLY A 78 8.58 -11.29 12.19
C GLY A 78 7.08 -11.15 12.42
N VAL A 79 6.60 -9.95 12.75
CA VAL A 79 5.16 -9.66 12.91
C VAL A 79 4.36 -9.73 11.62
N LYS A 80 4.99 -9.88 10.44
CA LYS A 80 4.26 -10.01 9.15
C LYS A 80 3.22 -11.14 9.15
N HIS A 81 3.44 -12.23 9.92
CA HIS A 81 2.51 -13.34 10.05
C HIS A 81 1.18 -12.95 10.71
N LEU A 82 1.13 -11.80 11.40
CA LEU A 82 -0.09 -11.25 12.01
C LEU A 82 -0.96 -10.50 11.00
N VAL A 83 -0.47 -10.25 9.78
CA VAL A 83 -1.21 -9.54 8.73
C VAL A 83 -2.15 -10.52 8.02
N PRO A 84 -3.47 -10.39 8.15
CA PRO A 84 -4.42 -11.17 7.37
C PRO A 84 -4.31 -10.83 5.88
N ASP A 85 -4.66 -11.76 5.00
CA ASP A 85 -4.66 -11.55 3.55
C ASP A 85 -5.54 -10.37 3.14
N GLU A 86 -6.70 -10.20 3.79
CA GLU A 86 -7.61 -9.08 3.56
C GLU A 86 -6.96 -7.73 3.89
N MET A 87 -6.21 -7.66 5.01
CA MET A 87 -5.47 -6.46 5.37
C MET A 87 -4.39 -6.16 4.35
N ALA A 88 -3.62 -7.16 3.92
CA ALA A 88 -2.61 -6.98 2.87
C ALA A 88 -3.22 -6.43 1.58
N GLN A 89 -4.33 -7.00 1.13
CA GLN A 89 -5.05 -6.57 -0.07
C GLN A 89 -5.72 -5.18 0.07
N THR A 90 -6.06 -4.76 1.29
CA THR A 90 -6.64 -3.43 1.53
C THR A 90 -5.60 -2.33 1.35
N PHE A 91 -4.39 -2.53 1.85
CA PHE A 91 -3.36 -1.48 1.92
C PHE A 91 -2.28 -1.57 0.84
N VAL A 92 -2.16 -2.72 0.14
CA VAL A 92 -1.26 -2.91 -1.00
C VAL A 92 -2.07 -3.34 -2.22
N VAL A 93 -1.75 -2.81 -3.38
CA VAL A 93 -2.34 -3.24 -4.65
C VAL A 93 -1.63 -4.51 -5.10
N CYS A 94 -1.96 -5.64 -4.49
CA CYS A 94 -1.36 -6.95 -4.76
C CYS A 94 -2.36 -7.89 -5.45
N GLY A 95 -1.85 -8.82 -6.27
CA GLY A 95 -2.64 -9.80 -7.00
C GLY A 95 -2.06 -10.13 -8.37
N THR A 96 -2.89 -10.73 -9.22
CA THR A 96 -2.49 -10.97 -10.62
C THR A 96 -2.29 -9.66 -11.38
N PRO A 97 -1.53 -9.64 -12.49
CA PRO A 97 -1.35 -8.45 -13.31
C PRO A 97 -2.65 -7.75 -13.71
N ASP A 98 -3.69 -8.51 -14.05
CA ASP A 98 -4.98 -7.96 -14.45
C ASP A 98 -5.74 -7.35 -13.26
N GLU A 99 -5.73 -8.01 -12.08
CA GLU A 99 -6.30 -7.46 -10.86
C GLU A 99 -5.61 -6.14 -10.46
N VAL A 100 -4.28 -6.11 -10.53
CA VAL A 100 -3.48 -4.93 -10.23
C VAL A 100 -3.80 -3.80 -11.19
N ARG A 101 -3.84 -4.08 -12.51
CA ARG A 101 -4.18 -3.08 -13.53
C ARG A 101 -5.58 -2.48 -13.28
N ALA A 102 -6.56 -3.32 -12.99
CA ALA A 102 -7.93 -2.89 -12.72
C ALA A 102 -8.03 -2.02 -11.46
N ARG A 103 -7.23 -2.31 -10.42
CA ARG A 103 -7.22 -1.51 -9.18
C ARG A 103 -6.51 -0.17 -9.37
N VAL A 104 -5.37 -0.15 -10.06
CA VAL A 104 -4.65 1.10 -10.35
C VAL A 104 -5.47 2.00 -11.26
N ALA A 105 -6.25 1.44 -12.20
CA ALA A 105 -7.12 2.23 -13.07
C ALA A 105 -8.09 3.14 -12.29
N LYS A 106 -8.57 2.70 -11.12
CA LYS A 106 -9.47 3.51 -10.26
C LYS A 106 -8.78 4.72 -9.64
N VAL A 107 -7.45 4.71 -9.54
CA VAL A 107 -6.69 5.83 -8.98
C VAL A 107 -6.82 7.07 -9.87
N TRP A 108 -6.91 6.87 -11.19
CA TRP A 108 -7.03 7.96 -12.17
C TRP A 108 -8.38 8.68 -12.12
N GLU A 109 -9.36 8.15 -11.39
CA GLU A 109 -10.63 8.85 -11.15
C GLU A 109 -10.46 10.01 -10.17
N VAL A 110 -9.41 10.01 -9.36
CA VAL A 110 -9.20 10.99 -8.27
C VAL A 110 -7.83 11.65 -8.27
N ALA A 111 -6.80 11.02 -8.84
CA ALA A 111 -5.42 11.48 -8.82
C ALA A 111 -4.95 11.94 -10.21
N ASP A 112 -4.06 12.94 -10.22
CA ASP A 112 -3.43 13.44 -11.44
C ASP A 112 -2.18 12.64 -11.80
N SER A 113 -1.51 12.08 -10.80
CA SER A 113 -0.31 11.25 -10.98
C SER A 113 -0.21 10.21 -9.87
N ALA A 114 0.59 9.15 -10.10
CA ALA A 114 0.83 8.09 -9.15
C ALA A 114 2.30 7.65 -9.15
N CYS A 115 2.85 7.41 -7.97
CA CYS A 115 4.13 6.74 -7.79
C CYS A 115 3.86 5.28 -7.40
N LEU A 116 4.20 4.34 -8.28
CA LEU A 116 3.98 2.92 -8.08
C LEU A 116 5.28 2.26 -7.58
N ASN A 117 5.26 1.75 -6.36
CA ASN A 117 6.43 1.20 -5.69
C ASN A 117 6.27 -0.30 -5.47
N PRO A 118 7.30 -1.12 -5.71
CA PRO A 118 7.28 -2.52 -5.33
C PRO A 118 7.28 -2.66 -3.80
N PRO A 119 6.79 -3.78 -3.24
CA PRO A 119 7.06 -4.12 -1.85
C PRO A 119 8.56 -4.34 -1.67
N ILE A 120 9.12 -3.86 -0.56
CA ILE A 120 10.58 -3.92 -0.31
C ILE A 120 10.93 -4.60 1.01
N TYR A 121 9.98 -4.71 1.93
CA TYR A 121 10.24 -5.24 3.27
C TYR A 121 10.21 -6.76 3.27
N ALA A 122 11.23 -7.38 3.89
CA ALA A 122 11.42 -8.83 4.00
C ALA A 122 11.39 -9.58 2.64
N LEU A 123 11.86 -8.93 1.59
CA LEU A 123 12.07 -9.50 0.26
C LEU A 123 13.54 -9.42 -0.11
N GLU A 124 14.03 -10.42 -0.85
CA GLU A 124 15.35 -10.39 -1.42
C GLU A 124 15.43 -9.36 -2.56
N PRO A 125 16.62 -8.77 -2.82
CA PRO A 125 16.77 -7.74 -3.86
C PRO A 125 16.27 -8.17 -5.24
N GLU A 126 16.42 -9.44 -5.60
CA GLU A 126 15.96 -10.01 -6.85
C GLU A 126 14.42 -10.02 -6.95
N GLN A 127 13.74 -10.28 -5.83
CA GLN A 127 12.27 -10.24 -5.77
C GLN A 127 11.76 -8.80 -5.92
N VAL A 128 12.40 -7.86 -5.23
CA VAL A 128 12.06 -6.43 -5.35
C VAL A 128 12.25 -5.96 -6.79
N MET A 129 13.36 -6.34 -7.43
CA MET A 129 13.62 -6.02 -8.83
C MET A 129 12.58 -6.65 -9.76
N ALA A 130 12.20 -7.90 -9.54
CA ALA A 130 11.18 -8.60 -10.33
C ALA A 130 9.83 -7.86 -10.26
N TYR A 131 9.41 -7.42 -9.08
CA TYR A 131 8.21 -6.58 -8.92
C TYR A 131 8.33 -5.24 -9.62
N GLY A 132 9.48 -4.57 -9.52
CA GLY A 132 9.75 -3.32 -10.23
C GLY A 132 9.64 -3.48 -11.75
N MET A 133 10.21 -4.55 -12.31
CA MET A 133 10.10 -4.87 -13.74
C MET A 133 8.66 -5.19 -14.15
N ALA A 134 7.92 -5.95 -13.35
CA ALA A 134 6.52 -6.25 -13.62
C ALA A 134 5.64 -4.98 -13.61
N ILE A 135 5.87 -4.07 -12.67
CA ILE A 135 5.21 -2.75 -12.65
C ILE A 135 5.55 -1.97 -13.91
N ALA A 136 6.83 -1.92 -14.30
CA ALA A 136 7.27 -1.21 -15.50
C ALA A 136 6.57 -1.77 -16.76
N GLN A 137 6.50 -3.08 -16.90
CA GLN A 137 5.82 -3.74 -18.02
C GLN A 137 4.30 -3.48 -18.06
N LEU A 138 3.67 -3.32 -16.90
CA LEU A 138 2.23 -3.09 -16.82
C LEU A 138 1.82 -1.64 -17.13
N PHE A 139 2.66 -0.66 -16.80
CA PHE A 139 2.24 0.73 -16.75
C PHE A 139 3.10 1.72 -17.53
N TYR A 140 4.32 1.32 -17.99
CA TYR A 140 5.28 2.23 -18.64
C TYR A 140 5.75 1.73 -20.02
N THR A 141 5.05 0.79 -20.64
CA THR A 141 5.35 0.28 -22.00
C THR A 141 4.32 0.79 -23.00
#